data_3acebc5dc9082e8c7570ac13942b6a33
#
_entry.id   3acebc5dc9082e8c7570ac13942b6a33
#
_cell.length_a   1.000
_cell.length_b   1.000
_cell.length_c   1.000
_cell.angle_alpha   90.00
_cell.angle_beta   90.00
_cell.angle_gamma   90.00
#
_symmetry.space_group_name_H-M   'P 1'
#
loop_
_entity.id
_entity.type
_entity.pdbx_description
1 polymer ?
#
loop_
_entity_poly.entity_id
_entity_poly.type
_entity_poly.pdbx_seq_one_letter_code
_entity_poly.pdbx_strand_id
1 'polypeptide(L)'
;MNLLRSHPRRHPDTAFRQVGDEGGLVVLPGKAEVKVLNPVGIAVFSRLDGTRDVDALAAAVADEFEIALSEAREDVLAFLDELQGAGMLAEEETPDERTA
;
A
#
# COMPACT_ATOMS: atom_id res chain seq x y z
N MET A 1 -11.88 3.70 8.75
CA MET A 1 -10.58 4.40 8.57
C MET A 1 -10.61 5.26 7.32
N ASN A 2 -10.07 6.44 7.42
CA ASN A 2 -10.02 7.35 6.28
C ASN A 2 -8.65 7.24 5.63
N LEU A 3 -8.55 6.50 4.53
CA LEU A 3 -7.28 6.26 3.88
C LEU A 3 -6.64 7.53 3.34
N LEU A 4 -7.44 8.54 3.02
CA LEU A 4 -6.89 9.78 2.48
C LEU A 4 -6.02 10.53 3.49
N ARG A 5 -6.28 10.36 4.76
CA ARG A 5 -5.54 11.06 5.81
C ARG A 5 -4.55 10.19 6.54
N SER A 6 -4.54 8.91 6.22
CA SER A 6 -3.66 8.00 6.91
C SER A 6 -2.30 7.96 6.25
N HIS A 7 -1.34 7.44 6.99
CA HIS A 7 0.00 7.18 6.47
C HIS A 7 0.15 5.66 6.48
N PRO A 8 -0.31 5.00 5.44
CA PRO A 8 -0.39 3.54 5.46
C PRO A 8 0.98 2.89 5.59
N ARG A 9 0.97 1.78 6.29
CA ARG A 9 2.16 0.99 6.54
C ARG A 9 1.82 -0.46 6.24
N ARG A 10 2.74 -1.17 5.59
CA ARG A 10 2.49 -2.58 5.34
C ARG A 10 2.56 -3.35 6.64
N HIS A 11 1.79 -4.43 6.72
CA HIS A 11 1.79 -5.28 7.90
C HIS A 11 3.19 -5.84 8.12
N PRO A 12 3.69 -5.84 9.35
CA PRO A 12 5.08 -6.27 9.60
C PRO A 12 5.35 -7.73 9.25
N ASP A 13 4.29 -8.55 9.19
CA ASP A 13 4.46 -9.96 8.85
C ASP A 13 4.42 -10.23 7.36
N THR A 14 4.19 -9.22 6.53
CA THR A 14 4.19 -9.44 5.09
C THR A 14 5.61 -9.62 4.59
N ALA A 15 5.75 -10.48 3.60
CA ALA A 15 7.02 -10.68 2.92
C ALA A 15 6.81 -10.41 1.45
N PHE A 16 7.71 -9.62 0.86
CA PHE A 16 7.64 -9.29 -0.54
C PHE A 16 8.71 -10.07 -1.29
N ARG A 17 8.33 -10.61 -2.45
CA ARG A 17 9.28 -11.29 -3.31
C ARG A 17 9.05 -10.83 -4.73
N GLN A 18 10.11 -10.32 -5.36
CA GLN A 18 10.00 -9.92 -6.74
C GLN A 18 10.08 -11.13 -7.64
N VAL A 19 9.24 -11.15 -8.68
CA VAL A 19 9.18 -12.25 -9.64
C VAL A 19 9.38 -11.63 -11.01
N GLY A 20 10.54 -11.85 -11.60
CA GLY A 20 10.87 -11.25 -12.88
C GLY A 20 11.03 -9.74 -12.76
N ASP A 21 10.90 -9.07 -13.90
CA ASP A 21 11.10 -7.62 -13.95
C ASP A 21 9.83 -6.83 -13.76
N GLU A 22 8.67 -7.47 -13.88
CA GLU A 22 7.42 -6.73 -13.96
C GLU A 22 6.41 -7.14 -12.92
N GLY A 23 6.78 -7.95 -11.95
CA GLY A 23 5.81 -8.40 -10.98
C GLY A 23 6.42 -8.79 -9.67
N GLY A 24 5.56 -9.05 -8.71
CA GLY A 24 5.99 -9.50 -7.41
C GLY A 24 4.86 -10.14 -6.66
N LEU A 25 5.21 -10.73 -5.54
CA LEU A 25 4.25 -11.38 -4.65
C LEU A 25 4.42 -10.81 -3.25
N VAL A 26 3.29 -10.60 -2.59
CA VAL A 26 3.29 -10.31 -1.17
C VAL A 26 2.60 -11.46 -0.48
N VAL A 27 3.20 -11.98 0.56
CA VAL A 27 2.69 -13.11 1.30
C VAL A 27 2.46 -12.69 2.74
N LEU A 28 1.33 -13.11 3.29
CA LEU A 28 1.05 -12.93 4.71
C LEU A 28 0.85 -14.33 5.29
N PRO A 29 1.94 -14.97 5.76
CA PRO A 29 1.91 -16.40 6.10
C PRO A 29 0.88 -16.76 7.17
N GLY A 30 0.69 -15.88 8.16
CA GLY A 30 -0.24 -16.19 9.23
C GLY A 30 -1.68 -16.35 8.77
N LYS A 31 -2.02 -15.77 7.62
CA LYS A 31 -3.37 -15.84 7.09
C LYS A 31 -3.44 -16.59 5.77
N ALA A 32 -2.33 -17.14 5.33
CA ALA A 32 -2.24 -17.84 4.05
C ALA A 32 -2.71 -16.98 2.88
N GLU A 33 -2.44 -15.68 2.96
CA GLU A 33 -2.82 -14.74 1.90
C GLU A 33 -1.63 -14.49 0.99
N VAL A 34 -1.91 -14.46 -0.31
CA VAL A 34 -0.91 -14.15 -1.31
C VAL A 34 -1.52 -13.13 -2.27
N LYS A 35 -0.78 -12.08 -2.58
CA LYS A 35 -1.25 -11.09 -3.52
C LYS A 35 -0.20 -10.86 -4.59
N VAL A 36 -0.63 -10.93 -5.85
CA VAL A 36 0.25 -10.67 -6.98
C VAL A 36 0.24 -9.18 -7.27
N LEU A 37 1.43 -8.61 -7.44
CA LEU A 37 1.57 -7.19 -7.69
C LEU A 37 2.10 -6.93 -9.09
N ASN A 38 1.54 -5.92 -9.75
CA ASN A 38 2.09 -5.38 -10.99
C ASN A 38 3.10 -4.28 -10.62
N PRO A 39 3.79 -3.68 -11.61
CA PRO A 39 4.78 -2.66 -11.28
C PRO A 39 4.27 -1.50 -10.45
N VAL A 40 3.05 -1.04 -10.71
CA VAL A 40 2.48 0.04 -9.91
C VAL A 40 2.29 -0.41 -8.47
N GLY A 41 1.77 -1.62 -8.28
CA GLY A 41 1.59 -2.17 -6.94
C GLY A 41 2.91 -2.31 -6.21
N ILE A 42 3.96 -2.73 -6.90
CA ILE A 42 5.28 -2.82 -6.30
C ILE A 42 5.77 -1.45 -5.85
N ALA A 43 5.59 -0.44 -6.71
CA ALA A 43 6.04 0.90 -6.38
C ALA A 43 5.32 1.43 -5.13
N VAL A 44 4.03 1.16 -5.01
CA VAL A 44 3.27 1.59 -3.84
C VAL A 44 3.68 0.79 -2.62
N PHE A 45 3.70 -0.54 -2.74
CA PHE A 45 3.97 -1.40 -1.59
C PHE A 45 5.33 -1.10 -0.97
N SER A 46 6.34 -0.85 -1.81
CA SER A 46 7.69 -0.59 -1.31
C SER A 46 7.77 0.73 -0.54
N ARG A 47 6.78 1.59 -0.68
CA ARG A 47 6.75 2.88 -0.01
C ARG A 47 5.78 2.93 1.18
N LEU A 48 5.25 1.79 1.58
CA LEU A 48 4.28 1.73 2.68
C LEU A 48 5.00 1.55 4.00
N ASP A 49 5.67 2.61 4.42
CA ASP A 49 6.46 2.59 5.65
C ASP A 49 5.91 3.51 6.74
N GLY A 50 4.71 4.05 6.51
CA GLY A 50 4.08 4.90 7.51
C GLY A 50 4.47 6.36 7.42
N THR A 51 5.25 6.75 6.41
CA THR A 51 5.72 8.13 6.30
C THR A 51 5.00 8.92 5.21
N ARG A 52 4.20 8.26 4.37
CA ARG A 52 3.56 8.90 3.24
C ARG A 52 2.05 8.71 3.29
N ASP A 53 1.32 9.78 2.99
CA ASP A 53 -0.12 9.67 2.83
C ASP A 53 -0.44 9.30 1.37
N VAL A 54 -1.73 9.22 1.06
CA VAL A 54 -2.17 8.81 -0.28
C VAL A 54 -1.65 9.79 -1.34
N ASP A 55 -1.68 11.08 -1.05
CA ASP A 55 -1.23 12.07 -2.03
C ASP A 55 0.24 11.91 -2.34
N ALA A 56 1.07 11.64 -1.33
CA ALA A 56 2.49 11.43 -1.53
C ALA A 56 2.75 10.16 -2.34
N LEU A 57 1.99 9.09 -2.04
CA LEU A 57 2.10 7.85 -2.81
C LEU A 57 1.68 8.06 -4.26
N ALA A 58 0.58 8.78 -4.45
CA ALA A 58 0.10 9.05 -5.80
C ALA A 58 1.09 9.88 -6.59
N ALA A 59 1.71 10.87 -5.95
CA ALA A 59 2.70 11.70 -6.62
C ALA A 59 3.89 10.86 -7.07
N ALA A 60 4.34 9.94 -6.25
CA ALA A 60 5.46 9.06 -6.61
C ALA A 60 5.10 8.17 -7.80
N VAL A 61 3.87 7.62 -7.80
CA VAL A 61 3.42 6.77 -8.90
C VAL A 61 3.28 7.59 -10.18
N ALA A 62 2.67 8.77 -10.08
CA ALA A 62 2.46 9.61 -11.25
C ALA A 62 3.80 9.97 -11.90
N ASP A 63 4.80 10.25 -11.07
CA ASP A 63 6.12 10.62 -11.57
C ASP A 63 6.83 9.43 -12.20
N GLU A 64 6.79 8.29 -11.53
CA GLU A 64 7.53 7.12 -12.00
C GLU A 64 6.94 6.54 -13.28
N PHE A 65 5.61 6.52 -13.39
CA PHE A 65 4.95 5.87 -14.51
C PHE A 65 4.39 6.87 -15.52
N GLU A 66 4.63 8.15 -15.31
CA GLU A 66 4.25 9.22 -16.25
C GLU A 66 2.76 9.19 -16.55
N ILE A 67 1.96 9.10 -15.51
CA ILE A 67 0.50 9.14 -15.63
C ILE A 67 -0.04 10.35 -14.87
N ALA A 68 -1.31 10.68 -15.13
CA ALA A 68 -1.93 11.81 -14.47
C ALA A 68 -2.04 11.56 -12.96
N LEU A 69 -1.93 12.61 -12.18
CA LEU A 69 -2.02 12.49 -10.73
C LEU A 69 -3.37 11.92 -10.29
N SER A 70 -4.45 12.32 -10.98
CA SER A 70 -5.77 11.82 -10.62
C SER A 70 -5.86 10.31 -10.85
N GLU A 71 -5.27 9.83 -11.93
CA GLU A 71 -5.26 8.41 -12.22
C GLU A 71 -4.41 7.66 -11.19
N ALA A 72 -3.26 8.23 -10.85
CA ALA A 72 -2.38 7.62 -9.86
C ALA A 72 -3.08 7.53 -8.50
N ARG A 73 -3.83 8.56 -8.14
CA ARG A 73 -4.54 8.56 -6.87
C ARG A 73 -5.59 7.45 -6.83
N GLU A 74 -6.32 7.28 -7.92
CA GLU A 74 -7.32 6.22 -7.98
C GLU A 74 -6.68 4.85 -7.86
N ASP A 75 -5.55 4.66 -8.55
CA ASP A 75 -4.84 3.39 -8.50
C ASP A 75 -4.33 3.10 -7.10
N VAL A 76 -3.77 4.12 -6.43
CA VAL A 76 -3.25 3.95 -5.08
C VAL A 76 -4.38 3.59 -4.11
N LEU A 77 -5.50 4.31 -4.20
CA LEU A 77 -6.62 4.04 -3.30
C LEU A 77 -7.17 2.65 -3.51
N ALA A 78 -7.32 2.23 -4.76
CA ALA A 78 -7.82 0.89 -5.04
C ALA A 78 -6.88 -0.18 -4.50
N PHE A 79 -5.58 0.03 -4.66
CA PHE A 79 -4.59 -0.92 -4.20
C PHE A 79 -4.58 -1.01 -2.68
N LEU A 80 -4.64 0.15 -2.00
CA LEU A 80 -4.66 0.15 -0.55
C LEU A 80 -5.91 -0.54 -0.02
N ASP A 81 -7.04 -0.34 -0.68
CA ASP A 81 -8.28 -0.99 -0.29
C ASP A 81 -8.14 -2.51 -0.40
N GLU A 82 -7.51 -2.98 -1.48
CA GLU A 82 -7.28 -4.41 -1.65
C GLU A 82 -6.36 -4.96 -0.57
N LEU A 83 -5.29 -4.23 -0.25
CA LEU A 83 -4.38 -4.67 0.79
C LEU A 83 -5.07 -4.72 2.15
N GLN A 84 -5.90 -3.73 2.41
CA GLN A 84 -6.62 -3.69 3.67
C GLN A 84 -7.57 -4.87 3.79
N GLY A 85 -8.26 -5.18 2.71
CA GLY A 85 -9.17 -6.33 2.70
C GLY A 85 -8.44 -7.65 2.89
N ALA A 86 -7.19 -7.74 2.46
CA ALA A 86 -6.38 -8.94 2.62
C ALA A 86 -5.65 -8.97 3.96
N GLY A 87 -5.77 -7.94 4.78
CA GLY A 87 -5.09 -7.88 6.06
C GLY A 87 -3.61 -7.57 5.96
N MET A 88 -3.19 -7.00 4.84
CA MET A 88 -1.77 -6.76 4.57
C MET A 88 -1.30 -5.37 4.93
N LEU A 89 -2.17 -4.53 5.48
CA LEU A 89 -1.78 -3.24 6.03
C LEU A 89 -1.75 -3.33 7.54
N ALA A 90 -0.79 -2.64 8.15
CA ALA A 90 -0.73 -2.56 9.60
C ALA A 90 -1.90 -1.71 10.08
N GLU A 91 -2.40 -2.02 11.27
CA GLU A 91 -3.41 -1.19 11.87
C GLU A 91 -2.80 0.14 12.27
N GLU A 92 -3.51 1.20 11.95
CA GLU A 92 -3.07 2.51 12.36
C GLU A 92 -3.54 2.78 13.76
N GLU A 93 -2.62 3.25 14.58
CA GLU A 93 -2.99 3.69 15.89
C GLU A 93 -3.20 5.18 15.87
N THR A 94 -4.36 5.60 16.34
CA THR A 94 -4.63 7.01 16.47
C THR A 94 -4.63 7.32 17.95
N PRO A 95 -3.72 8.18 18.40
CA PRO A 95 -3.66 8.48 19.83
C PRO A 95 -4.97 8.97 20.41
N ASP A 96 -5.76 9.66 19.62
CA ASP A 96 -7.03 10.19 20.09
C ASP A 96 -7.97 9.09 20.54
N GLU A 97 -8.00 8.01 19.81
CA GLU A 97 -8.89 6.92 20.15
C GLU A 97 -8.52 6.26 21.43
N ARG A 98 -7.25 6.25 21.70
CA ARG A 98 -6.79 5.59 22.87
C ARG A 98 -6.95 6.37 24.11
N THR A 99 -6.96 7.66 24.00
CA THR A 99 -7.10 8.50 25.16
C THR A 99 -8.54 8.64 25.58
N ALA A 100 -9.44 8.27 24.73
CA ALA A 100 -10.85 8.40 25.06
C ALA A 100 -11.26 7.39 26.10
#